data_e464e2de576be5bc5404ee6178b2d00e
#
_entry.id   e464e2de576be5bc5404ee6178b2d00e
#
_cell.length_a   1.000
_cell.length_b   1.000
_cell.length_c   1.000
_cell.angle_alpha   90.00
_cell.angle_beta   90.00
_cell.angle_gamma   90.00
#
_symmetry.space_group_name_H-M   'P 1'
#
loop_
_entity.id
_entity.type
_entity.pdbx_description
1 polymer ?
#
loop_
_entity_poly.entity_id
_entity_poly.type
_entity_poly.pdbx_seq_one_letter_code
_entity_poly.pdbx_strand_id
1 'polypeptide(L)' 'MSTSDSMAHDEEQSLRECEAYVQKHDIQKILKECIVQLCVSRPEHPISFLREYFQKLERVSLL' A
#
# COMPACT_ATOMS: atom_id res chain seq x y z
N MET A 1 -4.45 25.45 -0.94
CA MET A 1 -4.06 24.84 -1.23
C MET A 1 -4.05 24.45 -2.43
N SER A 2 -3.82 24.67 -3.18
CA SER A 2 -3.90 24.36 -4.33
C SER A 2 -2.71 23.96 -4.93
N THR A 3 -1.91 23.34 -4.26
CA THR A 3 -0.70 22.81 -4.81
C THR A 3 -0.98 21.77 -5.85
N SER A 4 -2.12 21.15 -5.79
CA SER A 4 -2.40 20.09 -6.74
C SER A 4 -2.56 20.63 -8.16
N ASP A 5 -3.00 21.88 -8.30
CA ASP A 5 -3.19 22.40 -9.63
C ASP A 5 -1.88 22.68 -10.34
N SER A 6 -0.92 23.23 -9.65
CA SER A 6 0.33 23.57 -10.30
C SER A 6 1.19 22.34 -10.53
N MET A 7 0.92 21.26 -9.82
CA MET A 7 1.72 20.06 -9.95
C MET A 7 0.97 18.92 -10.62
N ALA A 8 -0.18 19.21 -11.20
CA ALA A 8 -1.00 18.13 -11.76
C ALA A 8 -0.26 17.35 -12.83
N HIS A 9 0.51 18.05 -13.68
CA HIS A 9 1.24 17.39 -14.74
C HIS A 9 2.34 16.48 -14.19
N ASP A 10 3.07 17.00 -13.22
CA ASP A 10 4.13 16.21 -12.58
C ASP A 10 3.55 15.06 -11.78
N GLU A 11 2.39 15.27 -11.17
CA GLU A 11 1.74 14.21 -10.42
C GLU A 11 1.31 13.08 -11.33
N GLU A 12 0.82 13.40 -12.52
CA GLU A 12 0.42 12.37 -13.46
C GLU A 12 1.59 11.48 -13.84
N GLN A 13 2.71 12.11 -14.13
CA GLN A 13 3.90 11.37 -14.51
C GLN A 13 4.42 10.54 -13.34
N SER A 14 4.41 11.13 -12.15
CA SER A 14 4.83 10.42 -10.95
C SER A 14 3.93 9.24 -10.65
N LEU A 15 2.63 9.40 -10.88
CA LEU A 15 1.69 8.32 -10.66
C LEU A 15 1.92 7.17 -11.63
N ARG A 16 2.26 7.47 -12.88
CA ARG A 16 2.55 6.41 -13.84
C ARG A 16 3.79 5.63 -13.46
N GLU A 17 4.81 6.34 -13.02
CA GLU A 17 6.04 5.69 -12.58
C GLU A 17 5.78 4.86 -11.33
N CYS A 18 4.98 5.41 -10.41
CA CYS A 18 4.62 4.70 -9.19
C CYS A 18 3.76 3.49 -9.50
N GLU A 19 2.89 3.61 -10.48
CA GLU A 19 2.03 2.51 -10.89
C GLU A 19 2.86 1.35 -11.39
N ALA A 20 3.86 1.64 -12.21
CA ALA A 20 4.75 0.60 -12.71
C ALA A 20 5.52 -0.05 -11.58
N TYR A 21 5.98 0.75 -10.62
CA TYR A 21 6.68 0.23 -9.46
C TYR A 21 5.78 -0.69 -8.64
N VAL A 22 4.54 -0.26 -8.43
CA VAL A 22 3.58 -1.02 -7.64
C VAL A 22 3.27 -2.35 -8.33
N GLN A 23 3.13 -2.33 -9.65
CA GLN A 23 2.86 -3.56 -10.39
C GLN A 23 4.06 -4.50 -10.36
N LYS A 24 5.25 -3.94 -10.45
CA LYS A 24 6.45 -4.76 -10.45
C LYS A 24 6.60 -5.54 -9.15
N HIS A 25 6.19 -4.94 -8.04
CA HIS A 25 6.36 -5.55 -6.73
C HIS A 25 5.09 -6.18 -6.17
N ASP A 26 4.04 -6.26 -7.01
CA ASP A 26 2.77 -6.87 -6.57
C ASP A 26 2.19 -6.21 -5.34
N ILE A 27 2.40 -4.92 -5.20
CA ILE A 27 1.95 -4.20 -4.02
C ILE A 27 0.42 -4.18 -3.93
N GLN A 28 -0.25 -4.07 -5.09
CA GLN A 28 -1.70 -4.04 -5.09
C GLN A 28 -2.29 -5.33 -4.53
N LYS A 29 -1.69 -6.45 -4.87
CA LYS A 29 -2.15 -7.74 -4.37
C LYS A 29 -1.96 -7.81 -2.86
N ILE A 30 -0.81 -7.36 -2.38
CA ILE A 30 -0.50 -7.37 -0.96
C ILE A 30 -1.47 -6.49 -0.20
N LEU A 31 -1.74 -5.28 -0.70
CA LEU A 31 -2.65 -4.37 -0.04
C LEU A 31 -4.08 -4.90 -0.04
N LYS A 32 -4.49 -5.51 -1.14
CA LYS A 32 -5.83 -6.07 -1.21
C LYS A 32 -6.01 -7.18 -0.17
N GLU A 33 -5.04 -8.06 -0.07
CA GLU A 33 -5.10 -9.14 0.90
C GLU A 33 -5.07 -8.59 2.32
N CYS A 34 -4.30 -7.54 2.54
CA CYS A 34 -4.25 -6.90 3.84
C CYS A 34 -5.61 -6.34 4.24
N ILE A 35 -6.29 -5.70 3.30
CA ILE A 35 -7.60 -5.13 3.58
C ILE A 35 -8.62 -6.25 3.85
N VAL A 36 -8.54 -7.34 3.10
CA VAL A 36 -9.43 -8.46 3.33
C VAL A 36 -9.24 -9.01 4.74
N GLN A 37 -8.00 -9.19 5.16
CA GLN A 37 -7.72 -9.70 6.50
C GLN A 37 -8.22 -8.72 7.57
N LEU A 38 -8.05 -7.44 7.32
CA LEU A 38 -8.52 -6.42 8.24
C LEU A 38 -10.04 -6.50 8.40
N CYS A 39 -10.74 -6.66 7.30
CA CYS A 39 -12.20 -6.73 7.31
C CYS A 39 -12.70 -7.99 7.99
N VAL A 40 -11.99 -9.09 7.81
CA VAL A 40 -12.38 -10.36 8.44
C VAL A 40 -12.12 -10.30 9.94
N SER A 41 -10.98 -9.80 10.34
CA SER A 41 -10.61 -9.77 11.76
C SER A 41 -11.24 -8.63 12.53
N ARG A 42 -11.45 -7.50 11.88
CA ARG A 42 -12.03 -6.31 12.51
C ARG A 42 -11.41 -6.03 13.87
N PRO A 43 -10.08 -5.82 13.91
CA PRO A 43 -9.41 -5.62 15.19
C PRO A 43 -9.75 -4.28 15.80
N GLU A 44 -9.64 -4.20 17.12
CA GLU A 44 -9.88 -2.96 17.81
C GLU A 44 -8.80 -1.93 17.50
N HIS A 45 -7.61 -2.40 17.22
CA HIS A 45 -6.49 -1.51 16.90
C HIS A 45 -5.98 -1.84 15.51
N PRO A 46 -6.64 -1.29 14.50
CA PRO A 46 -6.31 -1.66 13.11
C PRO A 46 -4.88 -1.31 12.70
N ILE A 47 -4.33 -0.22 13.22
CA ILE A 47 -2.98 0.15 12.84
C ILE A 47 -1.97 -0.84 13.39
N SER A 48 -2.17 -1.28 14.64
CA SER A 48 -1.29 -2.29 15.21
C SER A 48 -1.41 -3.61 14.44
N PHE A 49 -2.62 -3.95 14.04
CA PHE A 49 -2.85 -5.15 13.25
C PHE A 49 -2.09 -5.08 11.93
N LEU A 50 -2.18 -3.94 11.26
CA LEU A 50 -1.51 -3.76 9.99
C LEU A 50 0.01 -3.81 10.14
N ARG A 51 0.52 -3.23 11.20
CA ARG A 51 1.96 -3.26 11.44
C ARG A 51 2.45 -4.69 11.59
N GLU A 52 1.74 -5.48 12.40
CA GLU A 52 2.13 -6.87 12.61
C GLU A 52 1.97 -7.69 11.35
N TYR A 53 0.93 -7.40 10.59
CA TYR A 53 0.69 -8.10 9.34
C TYR A 53 1.87 -7.87 8.37
N PHE A 54 2.30 -6.64 8.23
CA PHE A 54 3.40 -6.34 7.33
C PHE A 54 4.74 -6.83 7.87
N GLN A 55 4.91 -6.87 9.16
CA GLN A 55 6.11 -7.45 9.73
C GLN A 55 6.23 -8.93 9.40
N LYS A 56 5.12 -9.64 9.47
CA LYS A 56 5.12 -11.05 9.11
C LYS A 56 5.42 -11.24 7.63
N LEU A 57 4.83 -10.41 6.78
CA LEU A 57 5.10 -10.47 5.36
C LEU A 57 6.57 -10.21 5.07
N GLU A 58 7.14 -9.27 5.77
CA GLU A 58 8.54 -8.94 5.57
C GLU A 58 9.43 -10.12 5.90
N ARG A 59 9.13 -10.81 6.99
CA ARG A 59 9.92 -11.97 7.37
C ARG A 59 9.84 -13.06 6.31
N VAL A 60 8.65 -13.30 5.78
CA VAL A 60 8.48 -14.31 4.76
C VAL A 60 9.21 -13.91 3.49
N SER A 61 9.20 -12.63 3.16
CA SER A 61 9.88 -12.16 1.97
C SER A 61 11.39 -12.31 2.08
N LEU A 62 11.92 -12.23 3.28
CA LEU A 62 13.36 -12.35 3.47
C LEU A 62 13.83 -13.80 3.43
N LEU A 63 12.93 -14.73 3.56
CA LEU A 63 13.27 -16.15 3.46
C LEU A 63 13.33 -16.57 2.02
#